data_d7bee6fd4e004ffcaa571c6686ae70e2
#
_entry.id   d7bee6fd4e004ffcaa571c6686ae70e2
#
_cell.length_a   1.000
_cell.length_b   1.000
_cell.length_c   1.000
_cell.angle_alpha   90.00
_cell.angle_beta   90.00
_cell.angle_gamma   90.00
#
_symmetry.space_group_name_H-M   'P 1'
#
loop_
_entity.id
_entity.type
_entity.pdbx_description
1 polymer ?
#
loop_
_entity_poly.entity_id
_entity_poly.type
_entity_poly.pdbx_seq_one_letter_code
_entity_poly.pdbx_strand_id
1 'polypeptide(L)'
;ILETLIDRGMTNKLIQTTTNGSATDYQYSLLNQFKNVAFDVSIDGINNLYSLVRSPHDWTWWTENHNRMLKHQNIVRKYQSVIHCLNVHQLPEMLEYFTSVNDSPKRRFELHTIVTRPYLGTHIVPNQILEVVGNKLADMMPLFRGEEIDNVGNAIKHIEYSMNNKNKTDEENFKKFVDIFGPVKKLDYQSYLPWSIK
;
A
#
# COMPACT_ATOMS: atom_id res chain seq x y z
N ILE A 1 -17.25 -15.13 15.21
CA ILE A 1 -16.06 -16.01 15.07
C ILE A 1 -15.09 -15.80 16.23
N LEU A 2 -14.59 -14.58 16.48
CA LEU A 2 -13.61 -14.34 17.56
C LEU A 2 -14.15 -14.77 18.92
N GLU A 3 -15.38 -14.39 19.29
CA GLU A 3 -16.06 -14.79 20.52
C GLU A 3 -16.13 -16.31 20.65
N THR A 4 -16.55 -17.00 19.58
CA THR A 4 -16.63 -18.47 19.59
C THR A 4 -15.28 -19.14 19.84
N LEU A 5 -14.19 -18.56 19.31
CA LEU A 5 -12.83 -19.07 19.55
C LEU A 5 -12.40 -18.82 21.00
N ILE A 6 -12.75 -17.66 21.56
CA ILE A 6 -12.49 -17.31 22.96
C ILE A 6 -13.24 -18.28 23.90
N ASP A 7 -14.54 -18.47 23.68
CA ASP A 7 -15.40 -19.36 24.48
C ASP A 7 -14.90 -20.81 24.47
N ARG A 8 -14.26 -21.23 23.37
CA ARG A 8 -13.63 -22.56 23.26
C ARG A 8 -12.20 -22.64 23.77
N GLY A 9 -11.68 -21.58 24.39
CA GLY A 9 -10.30 -21.53 24.90
C GLY A 9 -9.20 -21.54 23.83
N MET A 10 -9.52 -21.15 22.58
CA MET A 10 -8.62 -21.22 21.43
C MET A 10 -7.78 -19.94 21.23
N THR A 11 -7.52 -19.19 22.29
CA THR A 11 -6.81 -17.90 22.24
C THR A 11 -5.31 -18.01 21.92
N ASN A 12 -4.76 -19.22 21.85
CA ASN A 12 -3.39 -19.49 21.42
C ASN A 12 -3.25 -19.63 19.88
N LYS A 13 -4.34 -19.64 19.14
CA LYS A 13 -4.34 -19.72 17.67
C LYS A 13 -3.88 -18.40 17.06
N LEU A 14 -3.25 -18.49 15.88
CA LEU A 14 -2.96 -17.32 15.05
C LEU A 14 -4.27 -16.78 14.46
N ILE A 15 -4.52 -15.51 14.68
CA ILE A 15 -5.56 -14.75 13.97
C ILE A 15 -4.85 -13.89 12.93
N GLN A 16 -5.07 -14.20 11.66
CA GLN A 16 -4.53 -13.39 10.55
C GLN A 16 -5.67 -12.88 9.68
N THR A 17 -5.60 -11.61 9.31
CA THR A 17 -6.61 -10.99 8.43
C THR A 17 -6.01 -9.88 7.60
N THR A 18 -6.50 -9.78 6.34
CA THR A 18 -6.25 -8.61 5.50
C THR A 18 -7.27 -7.53 5.82
N THR A 19 -6.82 -6.30 5.99
CA THR A 19 -7.67 -5.19 6.44
C THR A 19 -7.24 -3.88 5.77
N ASN A 20 -8.17 -2.93 5.70
CA ASN A 20 -7.87 -1.53 5.38
C ASN A 20 -7.42 -0.71 6.61
N GLY A 21 -7.15 -1.37 7.73
CA GLY A 21 -6.76 -0.75 8.99
C GLY A 21 -7.93 -0.42 9.93
N SER A 22 -9.18 -0.61 9.51
CA SER A 22 -10.34 -0.36 10.37
C SER A 22 -10.70 -1.56 11.22
N ALA A 23 -10.77 -1.34 12.53
CA ALA A 23 -11.40 -2.24 13.47
C ALA A 23 -12.05 -1.40 14.57
N THR A 24 -13.17 -1.86 15.11
CA THR A 24 -13.84 -1.22 16.23
C THR A 24 -13.12 -1.50 17.54
N ASP A 25 -13.34 -0.67 18.56
CA ASP A 25 -12.77 -0.91 19.89
C ASP A 25 -13.21 -2.27 20.46
N TYR A 26 -14.44 -2.68 20.15
CA TYR A 26 -14.93 -4.01 20.49
C TYR A 26 -14.13 -5.12 19.80
N GLN A 27 -13.87 -5.00 18.50
CA GLN A 27 -13.05 -5.97 17.79
C GLN A 27 -11.61 -6.02 18.35
N TYR A 28 -11.03 -4.89 18.69
CA TYR A 28 -9.72 -4.83 19.36
C TYR A 28 -9.75 -5.48 20.74
N SER A 29 -10.83 -5.30 21.54
CA SER A 29 -10.97 -5.94 22.84
C SER A 29 -11.01 -7.48 22.75
N LEU A 30 -11.60 -8.02 21.69
CA LEU A 30 -11.58 -9.46 21.41
C LEU A 30 -10.18 -9.91 20.94
N LEU A 31 -9.54 -9.17 20.00
CA LEU A 31 -8.23 -9.50 19.46
C LEU A 31 -7.13 -9.47 20.54
N ASN A 32 -7.26 -8.61 21.54
CA ASN A 32 -6.31 -8.54 22.65
C ASN A 32 -6.27 -9.80 23.52
N GLN A 33 -7.28 -10.66 23.43
CA GLN A 33 -7.32 -11.94 24.14
C GLN A 33 -6.49 -13.04 23.43
N PHE A 34 -6.10 -12.81 22.17
CA PHE A 34 -5.28 -13.75 21.42
C PHE A 34 -3.79 -13.45 21.57
N LYS A 35 -2.97 -14.52 21.66
CA LYS A 35 -1.51 -14.39 21.79
C LYS A 35 -0.84 -13.96 20.48
N ASN A 36 -1.40 -14.40 19.36
CA ASN A 36 -0.81 -14.20 18.04
C ASN A 36 -1.85 -13.58 17.11
N VAL A 37 -1.69 -12.31 16.81
CA VAL A 37 -2.54 -11.57 15.87
C VAL A 37 -1.66 -10.94 14.80
N ALA A 38 -2.03 -11.11 13.53
CA ALA A 38 -1.34 -10.51 12.39
C ALA A 38 -2.35 -9.80 11.48
N PHE A 39 -2.05 -8.56 11.16
CA PHE A 39 -2.81 -7.77 10.19
C PHE A 39 -1.99 -7.53 8.94
N ASP A 40 -2.53 -7.94 7.79
CA ASP A 40 -2.06 -7.56 6.48
C ASP A 40 -2.81 -6.27 6.10
N VAL A 41 -2.18 -5.12 6.34
CA VAL A 41 -2.80 -3.80 6.18
C VAL A 41 -2.58 -3.31 4.75
N SER A 42 -3.66 -3.26 4.00
CA SER A 42 -3.62 -2.81 2.61
C SER A 42 -3.53 -1.28 2.52
N ILE A 43 -2.49 -0.78 1.82
CA ILE A 43 -2.28 0.65 1.60
C ILE A 43 -1.60 0.88 0.25
N ASP A 44 -2.18 1.74 -0.58
CA ASP A 44 -1.68 2.00 -1.93
C ASP A 44 -1.33 3.47 -2.17
N GLY A 45 -1.09 4.23 -1.12
CA GLY A 45 -0.70 5.63 -1.16
C GLY A 45 -0.84 6.30 0.19
N ILE A 46 -0.37 7.53 0.30
CA ILE A 46 -0.50 8.40 1.47
C ILE A 46 -1.17 9.72 1.08
N ASN A 47 -1.66 10.47 2.06
CA ASN A 47 -2.27 11.78 1.86
C ASN A 47 -3.41 11.73 0.80
N ASN A 48 -3.40 12.69 -0.11
CA ASN A 48 -4.43 12.79 -1.15
C ASN A 48 -4.47 11.58 -2.09
N LEU A 49 -3.33 10.95 -2.35
CA LEU A 49 -3.29 9.75 -3.20
C LEU A 49 -4.03 8.58 -2.54
N TYR A 50 -3.95 8.43 -1.21
CA TYR A 50 -4.75 7.43 -0.50
C TYR A 50 -6.25 7.62 -0.79
N SER A 51 -6.74 8.86 -0.69
CA SER A 51 -8.14 9.20 -0.95
C SER A 51 -8.56 8.88 -2.38
N LEU A 52 -7.64 9.04 -3.35
CA LEU A 52 -7.87 8.71 -4.74
C LEU A 52 -8.02 7.19 -4.96
N VAL A 53 -7.06 6.40 -4.47
CA VAL A 53 -6.97 4.96 -4.77
C VAL A 53 -7.83 4.09 -3.86
N ARG A 54 -8.13 4.57 -2.65
CA ARG A 54 -8.89 3.86 -1.60
C ARG A 54 -10.25 4.48 -1.29
N SER A 55 -10.78 5.35 -2.19
CA SER A 55 -12.13 5.91 -2.05
C SER A 55 -13.16 4.83 -1.66
N PRO A 56 -14.12 5.11 -0.72
CA PRO A 56 -14.50 6.45 -0.24
C PRO A 56 -13.72 6.96 0.99
N HIS A 57 -12.74 6.23 1.50
CA HIS A 57 -11.99 6.62 2.68
C HIS A 57 -10.93 7.67 2.33
N ASP A 58 -10.73 8.65 3.21
CA ASP A 58 -9.68 9.65 3.12
C ASP A 58 -8.47 9.33 4.02
N TRP A 59 -7.42 10.12 3.89
CA TRP A 59 -6.19 9.94 4.65
C TRP A 59 -6.37 10.20 6.14
N THR A 60 -7.24 11.14 6.53
CA THR A 60 -7.54 11.44 7.94
C THR A 60 -8.19 10.22 8.61
N TRP A 61 -9.21 9.64 7.96
CA TRP A 61 -9.86 8.43 8.43
C TRP A 61 -8.85 7.28 8.60
N TRP A 62 -7.93 7.11 7.62
CA TRP A 62 -6.93 6.05 7.69
C TRP A 62 -5.95 6.26 8.84
N THR A 63 -5.42 7.48 9.03
CA THR A 63 -4.45 7.79 10.09
C THR A 63 -5.05 7.63 11.47
N GLU A 64 -6.31 8.01 11.67
CA GLU A 64 -7.02 7.78 12.93
C GLU A 64 -7.13 6.28 13.26
N ASN A 65 -7.54 5.45 12.30
CA ASN A 65 -7.62 4.00 12.47
C ASN A 65 -6.24 3.37 12.66
N HIS A 66 -5.24 3.82 11.92
CA HIS A 66 -3.85 3.37 12.07
C HIS A 66 -3.31 3.70 13.46
N ASN A 67 -3.50 4.93 13.96
CA ASN A 67 -3.10 5.34 15.31
C ASN A 67 -3.81 4.53 16.40
N ARG A 68 -5.07 4.14 16.16
CA ARG A 68 -5.79 3.22 17.05
C ARG A 68 -5.13 1.83 17.04
N MET A 69 -4.83 1.29 15.86
CA MET A 69 -4.16 -0.01 15.70
C MET A 69 -2.77 -0.04 16.37
N LEU A 70 -2.01 1.08 16.32
CA LEU A 70 -0.68 1.16 16.92
C LEU A 70 -0.69 1.00 18.45
N LYS A 71 -1.81 1.26 19.13
CA LYS A 71 -1.97 1.06 20.58
C LYS A 71 -1.96 -0.41 20.99
N HIS A 72 -2.18 -1.35 20.05
CA HIS A 72 -2.28 -2.79 20.30
C HIS A 72 -0.96 -3.48 19.96
N GLN A 73 -0.07 -3.60 20.93
CA GLN A 73 1.29 -4.15 20.77
C GLN A 73 1.36 -5.65 20.46
N ASN A 74 0.30 -6.40 20.75
CA ASN A 74 0.19 -7.82 20.40
C ASN A 74 -0.05 -8.07 18.91
N ILE A 75 -0.43 -7.03 18.14
CA ILE A 75 -0.72 -7.14 16.71
C ILE A 75 0.56 -6.92 15.89
N VAL A 76 0.98 -7.96 15.15
CA VAL A 76 1.99 -7.84 14.10
C VAL A 76 1.34 -7.15 12.90
N ARG A 77 2.00 -6.14 12.33
CA ARG A 77 1.49 -5.35 11.20
C ARG A 77 2.38 -5.54 9.99
N LYS A 78 1.80 -6.05 8.92
CA LYS A 78 2.41 -6.13 7.61
C LYS A 78 1.66 -5.19 6.67
N TYR A 79 2.34 -4.16 6.20
CA TYR A 79 1.77 -3.23 5.23
C TYR A 79 1.94 -3.80 3.83
N GLN A 80 0.86 -3.86 3.08
CA GLN A 80 0.84 -4.39 1.72
C GLN A 80 0.42 -3.32 0.75
N SER A 81 1.18 -3.13 -0.31
CA SER A 81 0.84 -2.22 -1.41
C SER A 81 0.97 -2.93 -2.75
N VAL A 82 0.01 -2.69 -3.62
CA VAL A 82 0.12 -3.06 -5.03
C VAL A 82 0.72 -1.88 -5.78
N ILE A 83 1.87 -2.09 -6.42
CA ILE A 83 2.54 -1.07 -7.24
C ILE A 83 1.81 -0.95 -8.57
N HIS A 84 1.35 0.26 -8.89
CA HIS A 84 0.69 0.59 -10.14
C HIS A 84 1.01 2.02 -10.58
N CYS A 85 0.57 2.41 -11.78
CA CYS A 85 0.88 3.72 -12.34
C CYS A 85 0.43 4.90 -11.48
N LEU A 86 -0.67 4.74 -10.71
CA LEU A 86 -1.19 5.82 -9.87
C LEU A 86 -0.35 6.05 -8.61
N ASN A 87 0.38 5.05 -8.09
CA ASN A 87 1.08 5.19 -6.81
C ASN A 87 2.59 5.05 -6.87
N VAL A 88 3.16 4.54 -7.97
CA VAL A 88 4.60 4.27 -8.06
C VAL A 88 5.45 5.51 -7.74
N HIS A 89 5.01 6.70 -8.14
CA HIS A 89 5.72 7.96 -7.87
C HIS A 89 5.80 8.32 -6.39
N GLN A 90 4.91 7.78 -5.56
CA GLN A 90 4.84 8.05 -4.12
C GLN A 90 5.42 6.91 -3.27
N LEU A 91 5.94 5.83 -3.88
CA LEU A 91 6.49 4.70 -3.12
C LEU A 91 7.58 5.11 -2.12
N PRO A 92 8.58 5.95 -2.48
CA PRO A 92 9.60 6.34 -1.53
C PRO A 92 9.02 7.06 -0.31
N GLU A 93 8.16 8.05 -0.52
CA GLU A 93 7.54 8.83 0.56
C GLU A 93 6.62 7.95 1.43
N MET A 94 5.92 6.99 0.82
CA MET A 94 5.09 6.02 1.55
C MET A 94 5.94 5.12 2.44
N LEU A 95 7.04 4.57 1.93
CA LEU A 95 7.95 3.73 2.70
C LEU A 95 8.65 4.53 3.82
N GLU A 96 9.07 5.77 3.55
CA GLU A 96 9.61 6.67 4.55
C GLU A 96 8.61 6.94 5.68
N TYR A 97 7.35 7.24 5.35
CA TYR A 97 6.29 7.43 6.32
C TYR A 97 6.17 6.20 7.24
N PHE A 98 6.09 4.99 6.69
CA PHE A 98 5.95 3.79 7.51
C PHE A 98 7.20 3.43 8.31
N THR A 99 8.40 3.77 7.83
CA THR A 99 9.61 3.63 8.63
C THR A 99 9.65 4.60 9.81
N SER A 100 9.12 5.81 9.65
CA SER A 100 9.11 6.84 10.69
C SER A 100 8.04 6.62 11.78
N VAL A 101 6.83 6.18 11.40
CA VAL A 101 5.71 6.04 12.36
C VAL A 101 5.65 4.69 13.07
N ASN A 102 6.41 3.71 12.63
CA ASN A 102 6.39 2.37 13.18
C ASN A 102 7.77 1.74 13.21
N ASP A 103 8.60 2.14 14.16
CA ASP A 103 9.93 1.56 14.39
C ASP A 103 9.88 0.19 15.10
N SER A 104 8.72 -0.44 15.17
CA SER A 104 8.57 -1.75 15.76
C SER A 104 9.34 -2.81 14.97
N PRO A 105 10.12 -3.70 15.61
CA PRO A 105 10.76 -4.84 14.94
C PRO A 105 9.74 -5.83 14.35
N LYS A 106 8.46 -5.67 14.68
CA LYS A 106 7.34 -6.45 14.12
C LYS A 106 6.72 -5.84 12.87
N ARG A 107 7.23 -4.68 12.42
CA ARG A 107 6.81 -4.08 11.15
C ARG A 107 7.32 -4.92 10.00
N ARG A 108 6.53 -5.03 8.94
CA ARG A 108 6.92 -5.61 7.67
C ARG A 108 6.27 -4.87 6.52
N PHE A 109 6.96 -4.77 5.39
CA PHE A 109 6.43 -4.30 4.12
C PHE A 109 6.39 -5.41 3.10
N GLU A 110 5.35 -5.38 2.27
CA GLU A 110 5.23 -6.23 1.10
C GLU A 110 4.73 -5.41 -0.08
N LEU A 111 5.50 -5.43 -1.15
CA LEU A 111 5.19 -4.71 -2.38
C LEU A 111 4.86 -5.71 -3.48
N HIS A 112 3.66 -5.62 -4.03
CA HIS A 112 3.17 -6.49 -5.10
C HIS A 112 3.08 -5.71 -6.40
N THR A 113 3.37 -6.34 -7.52
CA THR A 113 3.17 -5.75 -8.84
C THR A 113 1.78 -6.10 -9.38
N ILE A 114 1.12 -5.15 -10.07
CA ILE A 114 -0.17 -5.42 -10.68
C ILE A 114 0.03 -6.21 -11.98
N VAL A 115 -0.76 -7.28 -12.15
CA VAL A 115 -0.68 -8.16 -13.33
C VAL A 115 -2.01 -8.33 -14.07
N THR A 116 -3.13 -7.96 -13.44
CA THR A 116 -4.48 -8.26 -13.96
C THR A 116 -5.08 -7.14 -14.81
N ARG A 117 -4.52 -5.94 -14.79
CA ARG A 117 -4.99 -4.76 -15.54
C ARG A 117 -3.78 -4.02 -16.12
N PRO A 118 -3.29 -4.41 -17.28
CA PRO A 118 -2.05 -3.86 -17.85
C PRO A 118 -2.04 -2.33 -17.96
N TYR A 119 -3.18 -1.71 -18.28
CA TYR A 119 -3.33 -0.26 -18.35
C TYR A 119 -3.16 0.47 -16.99
N LEU A 120 -3.08 -0.24 -15.87
CA LEU A 120 -2.67 0.30 -14.57
C LEU A 120 -1.21 -0.03 -14.24
N GLY A 121 -0.49 -0.72 -15.10
CA GLY A 121 0.91 -1.08 -14.90
C GLY A 121 1.84 0.12 -14.90
N THR A 122 2.97 -0.02 -14.24
CA THR A 122 3.98 1.04 -14.12
C THR A 122 4.66 1.39 -15.45
N HIS A 123 4.60 0.52 -16.44
CA HIS A 123 5.19 0.73 -17.77
C HIS A 123 4.55 1.89 -18.57
N ILE A 124 3.37 2.40 -18.17
CA ILE A 124 2.78 3.60 -18.77
C ILE A 124 3.32 4.91 -18.18
N VAL A 125 4.01 4.85 -17.05
CA VAL A 125 4.58 6.02 -16.37
C VAL A 125 5.84 6.49 -17.10
N PRO A 126 6.05 7.81 -17.32
CA PRO A 126 7.26 8.32 -17.97
C PRO A 126 8.56 7.83 -17.32
N ASN A 127 9.57 7.51 -18.15
CA ASN A 127 10.84 6.97 -17.66
C ASN A 127 11.52 7.91 -16.65
N GLN A 128 11.45 9.22 -16.85
CA GLN A 128 12.03 10.20 -15.94
C GLN A 128 11.47 10.10 -14.51
N ILE A 129 10.17 9.78 -14.38
CA ILE A 129 9.55 9.56 -13.08
C ILE A 129 10.01 8.23 -12.48
N LEU A 130 10.03 7.17 -13.29
CA LEU A 130 10.45 5.84 -12.85
C LEU A 130 11.92 5.83 -12.40
N GLU A 131 12.79 6.54 -13.12
CA GLU A 131 14.21 6.68 -12.79
C GLU A 131 14.41 7.39 -11.44
N VAL A 132 13.69 8.49 -11.21
CA VAL A 132 13.73 9.22 -9.93
C VAL A 132 13.27 8.32 -8.79
N VAL A 133 12.18 7.56 -8.99
CA VAL A 133 11.65 6.64 -7.98
C VAL A 133 12.64 5.50 -7.71
N GLY A 134 13.17 4.88 -8.74
CA GLY A 134 14.16 3.79 -8.63
C GLY A 134 15.39 4.22 -7.84
N ASN A 135 15.94 5.39 -8.16
CA ASN A 135 17.11 5.96 -7.45
C ASN A 135 16.79 6.24 -5.97
N LYS A 136 15.66 6.88 -5.66
CA LYS A 136 15.24 7.10 -4.27
C LYS A 136 15.08 5.80 -3.48
N LEU A 137 14.46 4.78 -4.08
CA LEU A 137 14.32 3.47 -3.43
C LEU A 137 15.68 2.81 -3.18
N ALA A 138 16.63 2.93 -4.11
CA ALA A 138 17.98 2.43 -3.95
C ALA A 138 18.72 3.15 -2.78
N ASP A 139 18.59 4.48 -2.69
CA ASP A 139 19.16 5.27 -1.59
C ASP A 139 18.57 4.90 -0.22
N MET A 140 17.31 4.44 -0.21
CA MET A 140 16.61 4.03 1.02
C MET A 140 16.94 2.58 1.45
N MET A 141 17.60 1.77 0.63
CA MET A 141 17.91 0.37 0.94
C MET A 141 18.51 0.15 2.34
N PRO A 142 19.41 1.01 2.86
CA PRO A 142 19.96 0.86 4.21
C PRO A 142 18.94 0.96 5.36
N LEU A 143 17.73 1.49 5.10
CA LEU A 143 16.66 1.62 6.10
C LEU A 143 15.86 0.32 6.29
N PHE A 144 16.00 -0.64 5.39
CA PHE A 144 15.22 -1.88 5.37
C PHE A 144 15.98 -3.06 5.96
N ARG A 145 15.24 -4.09 6.41
CA ARG A 145 15.79 -5.27 7.09
C ARG A 145 15.12 -6.56 6.62
N GLY A 146 15.89 -7.63 6.51
CA GLY A 146 15.36 -8.96 6.18
C GLY A 146 14.56 -8.97 4.88
N GLU A 147 13.35 -9.49 4.91
CA GLU A 147 12.45 -9.60 3.74
C GLU A 147 12.09 -8.24 3.10
N GLU A 148 12.18 -7.12 3.83
CA GLU A 148 11.92 -5.79 3.27
C GLU A 148 12.96 -5.43 2.19
N ILE A 149 14.23 -5.85 2.35
CA ILE A 149 15.29 -5.64 1.37
C ILE A 149 14.92 -6.29 0.04
N ASP A 150 14.47 -7.55 0.10
CA ASP A 150 14.06 -8.29 -1.11
C ASP A 150 12.84 -7.67 -1.77
N ASN A 151 11.86 -7.24 -0.97
CA ASN A 151 10.64 -6.59 -1.48
C ASN A 151 10.95 -5.28 -2.21
N VAL A 152 11.76 -4.40 -1.61
CA VAL A 152 12.17 -3.14 -2.23
C VAL A 152 13.09 -3.38 -3.44
N GLY A 153 14.02 -4.34 -3.34
CA GLY A 153 14.86 -4.75 -4.46
C GLY A 153 14.05 -5.27 -5.65
N ASN A 154 13.00 -6.04 -5.40
CA ASN A 154 12.09 -6.51 -6.46
C ASN A 154 11.26 -5.36 -7.06
N ALA A 155 10.86 -4.38 -6.25
CA ALA A 155 10.19 -3.17 -6.75
C ALA A 155 11.10 -2.35 -7.67
N ILE A 156 12.39 -2.19 -7.34
CA ILE A 156 13.39 -1.52 -8.19
C ILE A 156 13.52 -2.26 -9.52
N LYS A 157 13.71 -3.58 -9.51
CA LYS A 157 13.79 -4.41 -10.74
C LYS A 157 12.52 -4.30 -11.59
N HIS A 158 11.35 -4.24 -10.95
CA HIS A 158 10.09 -4.06 -11.66
C HIS A 158 9.99 -2.67 -12.32
N ILE A 159 10.50 -1.62 -11.68
CA ILE A 159 10.59 -0.28 -12.25
C ILE A 159 11.53 -0.27 -13.46
N GLU A 160 12.72 -0.88 -13.36
CA GLU A 160 13.66 -1.03 -14.47
C GLU A 160 13.05 -1.80 -15.64
N TYR A 161 12.36 -2.91 -15.36
CA TYR A 161 11.61 -3.65 -16.36
C TYR A 161 10.57 -2.77 -17.07
N SER A 162 9.82 -1.97 -16.31
CA SER A 162 8.78 -1.08 -16.82
C SER A 162 9.31 0.03 -17.72
N MET A 163 10.51 0.54 -17.45
CA MET A 163 11.18 1.53 -18.31
C MET A 163 11.51 0.96 -19.70
N ASN A 164 11.81 -0.33 -19.78
CA ASN A 164 12.21 -1.01 -21.02
C ASN A 164 11.04 -1.66 -21.77
N ASN A 165 9.84 -1.71 -21.20
CA ASN A 165 8.69 -2.43 -21.75
C ASN A 165 7.46 -1.52 -21.88
N LYS A 166 7.60 -0.40 -22.57
CA LYS A 166 6.50 0.55 -22.83
C LYS A 166 5.46 -0.02 -23.77
N ASN A 167 4.17 0.28 -23.51
CA ASN A 167 3.06 -0.19 -24.32
C ASN A 167 2.06 0.95 -24.58
N LYS A 168 1.99 1.41 -25.83
CA LYS A 168 1.09 2.49 -26.24
C LYS A 168 -0.40 2.16 -26.10
N THR A 169 -0.77 0.91 -26.32
CA THR A 169 -2.16 0.46 -26.17
C THR A 169 -2.60 0.57 -24.70
N ASP A 170 -1.72 0.26 -23.76
CA ASP A 170 -2.02 0.40 -22.33
C ASP A 170 -2.10 1.87 -21.91
N GLU A 171 -1.27 2.74 -22.49
CA GLU A 171 -1.36 4.20 -22.30
C GLU A 171 -2.71 4.75 -22.78
N GLU A 172 -3.16 4.32 -23.96
CA GLU A 172 -4.48 4.70 -24.51
C GLU A 172 -5.64 4.17 -23.66
N ASN A 173 -5.54 2.94 -23.17
CA ASN A 173 -6.53 2.35 -22.28
C ASN A 173 -6.57 3.06 -20.93
N PHE A 174 -5.43 3.49 -20.42
CA PHE A 174 -5.37 4.30 -19.20
C PHE A 174 -6.04 5.66 -19.38
N LYS A 175 -5.83 6.35 -20.50
CA LYS A 175 -6.57 7.59 -20.82
C LYS A 175 -8.07 7.36 -20.79
N LYS A 176 -8.56 6.32 -21.47
CA LYS A 176 -10.00 5.96 -21.44
C LYS A 176 -10.49 5.67 -20.02
N PHE A 177 -9.68 4.98 -19.20
CA PHE A 177 -10.01 4.73 -17.80
C PHE A 177 -10.17 6.03 -17.02
N VAL A 178 -9.24 6.97 -17.15
CA VAL A 178 -9.29 8.28 -16.48
C VAL A 178 -10.51 9.09 -16.94
N ASP A 179 -10.80 9.11 -18.26
CA ASP A 179 -11.92 9.85 -18.83
C ASP A 179 -13.29 9.33 -18.35
N ILE A 180 -13.41 8.02 -18.13
CA ILE A 180 -14.64 7.39 -17.65
C ILE A 180 -14.78 7.51 -16.13
N PHE A 181 -13.75 7.14 -15.39
CA PHE A 181 -13.83 7.04 -13.93
C PHE A 181 -13.57 8.36 -13.19
N GLY A 182 -12.81 9.29 -13.79
CA GLY A 182 -12.57 10.60 -13.21
C GLY A 182 -13.87 11.33 -12.87
N PRO A 183 -14.74 11.59 -13.83
CA PRO A 183 -16.04 12.25 -13.61
C PRO A 183 -16.97 11.48 -12.66
N VAL A 184 -17.05 10.15 -12.81
CA VAL A 184 -17.90 9.29 -11.97
C VAL A 184 -17.50 9.34 -10.50
N LYS A 185 -16.19 9.38 -10.23
CA LYS A 185 -15.63 9.45 -8.88
C LYS A 185 -15.45 10.89 -8.39
N LYS A 186 -15.72 11.90 -9.23
CA LYS A 186 -15.40 13.31 -8.98
C LYS A 186 -13.92 13.51 -8.64
N LEU A 187 -13.05 12.77 -9.31
CA LEU A 187 -11.62 12.76 -9.10
C LEU A 187 -10.92 13.44 -10.27
N ASP A 188 -10.10 14.43 -9.97
CA ASP A 188 -9.18 15.03 -10.92
C ASP A 188 -7.84 14.30 -10.86
N TYR A 189 -7.71 13.23 -11.66
CA TYR A 189 -6.48 12.44 -11.73
C TYR A 189 -5.25 13.29 -12.11
N GLN A 190 -5.44 14.37 -12.88
CA GLN A 190 -4.34 15.23 -13.31
C GLN A 190 -3.71 16.00 -12.15
N SER A 191 -4.49 16.34 -11.12
CA SER A 191 -3.97 17.01 -9.92
C SER A 191 -3.15 16.09 -9.02
N TYR A 192 -3.27 14.77 -9.17
CA TYR A 192 -2.58 13.78 -8.33
C TYR A 192 -1.39 13.12 -9.03
N LEU A 193 -1.35 13.14 -10.35
CA LEU A 193 -0.28 12.52 -11.10
C LEU A 193 0.81 13.54 -11.44
N PRO A 194 2.09 13.26 -11.16
CA PRO A 194 3.20 14.17 -11.48
C PRO A 194 3.52 14.24 -12.99
N TRP A 195 2.70 13.59 -13.83
CA TRP A 195 2.80 13.66 -15.29
C TRP A 195 1.42 13.93 -15.91
N SER A 196 1.40 14.73 -16.98
CA SER A 196 0.16 14.97 -17.74
C SER A 196 -0.12 13.81 -18.68
N ILE A 197 -1.34 13.31 -18.66
CA ILE A 197 -1.88 12.40 -19.66
C ILE A 197 -2.39 13.29 -20.82
N LYS A 198 -1.49 13.63 -21.74
CA LYS A 198 -1.83 14.41 -22.95
C LYS A 198 -2.44 13.53 -24.02
#